data_f559c15aad05b8d401ace46e32a2f309
#
_entry.id   f559c15aad05b8d401ace46e32a2f309
#
_cell.length_a   1.000
_cell.length_b   1.000
_cell.length_c   1.000
_cell.angle_alpha   90.00
_cell.angle_beta   90.00
_cell.angle_gamma   90.00
#
_symmetry.space_group_name_H-M   'P 1'
#
loop_
_entity.id
_entity.type
_entity.pdbx_description
1 polymer ?
#
loop_
_entity_poly.entity_id
_entity_poly.type
_entity_poly.pdbx_seq_one_letter_code
_entity_poly.pdbx_strand_id
1 'polypeptide(L)'
;TLVGGNSMFPKKHDFVKALVKRFPDITTVTFSVNRTPEMLLLGENSEVLYGEGYITDILCGKRFRISPHSFYQINHAQTEKLYDYAIKAAKLTKKDVLLDAYSGIGTIGIIASDYVKQVQGIEYNASAVRDAVKNCHENGLTRNIAFNRGDAGEFLEKKAKLGTHYDAVILDPARTGADRKFLNSLIKIAPERIVYISC
;
A
#
# COMPACT_ATOMS: atom_id res chain seq x y z
N THR A 1 -0.28 3.29 -17.62
CA THR A 1 -1.64 3.87 -17.67
C THR A 1 -1.68 5.01 -18.68
N LEU A 2 -2.72 5.02 -19.54
CA LEU A 2 -3.07 6.14 -20.41
C LEU A 2 -4.07 7.02 -19.65
N VAL A 3 -3.96 8.35 -19.80
CA VAL A 3 -4.86 9.30 -19.16
C VAL A 3 -5.48 10.20 -20.21
N GLY A 4 -6.79 10.35 -20.18
CA GLY A 4 -7.55 11.22 -21.07
C GLY A 4 -8.49 12.14 -20.30
N GLY A 5 -8.79 13.34 -20.86
CA GLY A 5 -9.71 14.30 -20.29
C GLY A 5 -11.18 13.89 -20.39
N ASN A 6 -11.50 12.89 -21.21
CA ASN A 6 -12.84 12.32 -21.37
C ASN A 6 -12.76 10.83 -21.71
N SER A 7 -13.90 10.15 -21.74
CA SER A 7 -14.00 8.72 -22.06
C SER A 7 -13.85 8.38 -23.55
N MET A 8 -13.85 9.39 -24.43
CA MET A 8 -13.70 9.18 -25.86
C MET A 8 -12.25 8.95 -26.24
N PHE A 9 -11.95 7.69 -26.57
CA PHE A 9 -10.66 7.30 -27.12
C PHE A 9 -10.95 6.48 -28.40
N PRO A 10 -11.16 7.12 -29.56
CA PRO A 10 -11.43 6.43 -30.80
C PRO A 10 -10.31 5.45 -31.15
N LYS A 11 -10.70 4.24 -31.60
CA LYS A 11 -9.75 3.17 -31.97
C LYS A 11 -8.77 2.78 -30.85
N LYS A 12 -9.17 2.93 -29.57
CA LYS A 12 -8.30 2.59 -28.42
C LYS A 12 -7.75 1.16 -28.49
N HIS A 13 -8.54 0.21 -28.95
CA HIS A 13 -8.10 -1.19 -29.07
C HIS A 13 -7.07 -1.39 -30.17
N ASP A 14 -7.22 -0.71 -31.33
CA ASP A 14 -6.23 -0.75 -32.42
C ASP A 14 -4.92 -0.12 -31.97
N PHE A 15 -5.01 1.02 -31.27
CA PHE A 15 -3.84 1.67 -30.69
C PHE A 15 -3.10 0.74 -29.72
N VAL A 16 -3.82 0.14 -28.76
CA VAL A 16 -3.23 -0.78 -27.77
C VAL A 16 -2.61 -1.99 -28.43
N LYS A 17 -3.28 -2.58 -29.44
CA LYS A 17 -2.75 -3.70 -30.22
C LYS A 17 -1.43 -3.32 -30.93
N ALA A 18 -1.37 -2.14 -31.54
CA ALA A 18 -0.16 -1.66 -32.18
C ALA A 18 0.97 -1.38 -31.17
N LEU A 19 0.60 -0.77 -30.00
CA LEU A 19 1.53 -0.48 -28.91
C LEU A 19 2.19 -1.74 -28.37
N VAL A 20 1.41 -2.76 -28.01
CA VAL A 20 1.92 -4.02 -27.45
C VAL A 20 2.73 -4.80 -28.49
N LYS A 21 2.32 -4.77 -29.78
CA LYS A 21 3.11 -5.36 -30.87
C LYS A 21 4.48 -4.69 -31.00
N ARG A 22 4.55 -3.36 -30.81
CA ARG A 22 5.80 -2.59 -30.94
C ARG A 22 6.69 -2.70 -29.71
N PHE A 23 6.08 -2.89 -28.51
CA PHE A 23 6.75 -2.96 -27.21
C PHE A 23 6.26 -4.21 -26.45
N PRO A 24 6.84 -5.39 -26.73
CA PRO A 24 6.39 -6.67 -26.15
C PRO A 24 6.53 -6.76 -24.63
N ASP A 25 7.40 -5.94 -24.02
CA ASP A 25 7.61 -5.88 -22.57
C ASP A 25 6.43 -5.24 -21.81
N ILE A 26 5.48 -4.63 -22.53
CA ILE A 26 4.26 -4.09 -21.91
C ILE A 26 3.35 -5.24 -21.49
N THR A 27 3.20 -5.45 -20.19
CA THR A 27 2.38 -6.53 -19.62
C THR A 27 0.93 -6.11 -19.41
N THR A 28 0.66 -4.81 -19.25
CA THR A 28 -0.70 -4.29 -19.05
C THR A 28 -0.84 -2.86 -19.56
N VAL A 29 -2.02 -2.53 -20.06
CA VAL A 29 -2.41 -1.16 -20.43
C VAL A 29 -3.75 -0.83 -19.79
N THR A 30 -3.80 0.27 -19.05
CA THR A 30 -5.03 0.80 -18.47
C THR A 30 -5.32 2.20 -18.99
N PHE A 31 -6.58 2.59 -19.01
CA PHE A 31 -7.04 3.92 -19.41
C PHE A 31 -7.83 4.55 -18.27
N SER A 32 -7.44 5.74 -17.84
CA SER A 32 -8.11 6.51 -16.81
C SER A 32 -8.62 7.83 -17.37
N VAL A 33 -9.86 8.20 -17.03
CA VAL A 33 -10.44 9.49 -17.39
C VAL A 33 -10.24 10.45 -16.23
N ASN A 34 -9.42 11.47 -16.45
CA ASN A 34 -9.21 12.54 -15.48
C ASN A 34 -9.72 13.88 -16.02
N ARG A 35 -10.82 14.38 -15.44
CA ARG A 35 -11.44 15.66 -15.82
C ARG A 35 -10.95 16.85 -14.99
N THR A 36 -10.20 16.56 -13.91
CA THR A 36 -9.67 17.57 -12.98
C THR A 36 -8.17 17.34 -12.77
N PRO A 37 -7.32 17.62 -13.78
CA PRO A 37 -5.89 17.27 -13.75
C PRO A 37 -5.08 17.98 -12.65
N GLU A 38 -5.66 18.95 -11.98
CA GLU A 38 -4.96 19.81 -11.01
C GLU A 38 -4.62 19.10 -9.68
N MET A 39 -5.35 18.04 -9.33
CA MET A 39 -5.18 17.37 -8.02
C MET A 39 -4.58 15.96 -8.10
N LEU A 40 -4.89 15.18 -9.12
CA LEU A 40 -4.47 13.78 -9.23
C LEU A 40 -4.06 13.47 -10.68
N LEU A 41 -3.03 12.61 -10.85
CA LEU A 41 -2.63 12.14 -12.18
C LEU A 41 -3.69 11.26 -12.83
N LEU A 42 -4.40 10.46 -12.03
CA LEU A 42 -5.43 9.53 -12.48
C LEU A 42 -6.82 9.99 -12.03
N GLY A 43 -7.83 9.72 -12.83
CA GLY A 43 -9.23 9.84 -12.41
C GLY A 43 -9.61 8.75 -11.41
N GLU A 44 -10.87 8.76 -10.96
CA GLU A 44 -11.35 7.82 -9.92
C GLU A 44 -11.27 6.35 -10.34
N ASN A 45 -11.45 6.07 -11.63
CA ASN A 45 -11.50 4.72 -12.16
C ASN A 45 -10.57 4.56 -13.36
N SER A 46 -10.08 3.34 -13.55
CA SER A 46 -9.31 2.93 -14.73
C SER A 46 -9.95 1.73 -15.40
N GLU A 47 -10.07 1.79 -16.74
CA GLU A 47 -10.47 0.67 -17.60
C GLU A 47 -9.24 -0.13 -18.00
N VAL A 48 -9.29 -1.45 -17.93
CA VAL A 48 -8.22 -2.33 -18.42
C VAL A 48 -8.41 -2.52 -19.92
N LEU A 49 -7.44 -2.10 -20.72
CA LEU A 49 -7.45 -2.25 -22.17
C LEU A 49 -6.62 -3.46 -22.66
N TYR A 50 -5.64 -3.89 -21.85
CA TYR A 50 -4.79 -5.05 -22.14
C TYR A 50 -4.19 -5.58 -20.83
N GLY A 51 -4.00 -6.90 -20.75
CA GLY A 51 -3.39 -7.59 -19.62
C GLY A 51 -4.28 -7.59 -18.38
N GLU A 52 -3.66 -7.75 -17.22
CA GLU A 52 -4.34 -7.98 -15.93
C GLU A 52 -4.77 -6.69 -15.21
N GLY A 53 -4.40 -5.52 -15.73
CA GLY A 53 -4.69 -4.23 -15.08
C GLY A 53 -3.80 -3.91 -13.89
N TYR A 54 -2.73 -4.66 -13.68
CA TYR A 54 -1.71 -4.44 -12.64
C TYR A 54 -0.34 -4.91 -13.13
N ILE A 55 0.69 -4.50 -12.42
CA ILE A 55 2.05 -5.04 -12.57
C ILE A 55 2.45 -5.76 -11.29
N THR A 56 3.50 -6.59 -11.37
CA THR A 56 4.08 -7.26 -10.20
C THR A 56 5.53 -6.87 -10.03
N ASP A 57 5.97 -6.75 -8.78
CA ASP A 57 7.36 -6.56 -8.41
C ASP A 57 7.73 -7.47 -7.23
N ILE A 58 9.03 -7.70 -7.03
CA ILE A 58 9.55 -8.45 -5.88
C ILE A 58 10.37 -7.49 -5.04
N LEU A 59 9.95 -7.25 -3.79
CA LEU A 59 10.62 -6.35 -2.85
C LEU A 59 10.93 -7.11 -1.57
N CYS A 60 12.19 -7.10 -1.11
CA CYS A 60 12.63 -7.86 0.07
C CYS A 60 12.20 -9.34 0.02
N GLY A 61 12.25 -9.96 -1.15
CA GLY A 61 11.86 -11.35 -1.36
C GLY A 61 10.36 -11.65 -1.34
N LYS A 62 9.50 -10.65 -1.20
CA LYS A 62 8.04 -10.76 -1.27
C LYS A 62 7.52 -10.26 -2.62
N ARG A 63 6.48 -10.92 -3.14
CA ARG A 63 5.81 -10.53 -4.38
C ARG A 63 4.71 -9.52 -4.09
N PHE A 64 4.68 -8.42 -4.87
CA PHE A 64 3.67 -7.38 -4.75
C PHE A 64 2.97 -7.13 -6.08
N ARG A 65 1.65 -7.20 -6.05
CA ARG A 65 0.76 -6.70 -7.08
C ARG A 65 0.54 -5.20 -6.85
N ILE A 66 0.63 -4.42 -7.92
CA ILE A 66 0.57 -2.96 -7.91
C ILE A 66 -0.47 -2.52 -8.93
N SER A 67 -1.62 -2.03 -8.46
CA SER A 67 -2.68 -1.46 -9.30
C SER A 67 -2.42 0.01 -9.62
N PRO A 68 -3.02 0.58 -10.68
CA PRO A 68 -2.77 1.97 -11.09
C PRO A 68 -3.05 3.03 -10.02
N HIS A 69 -4.01 2.77 -9.13
CA HIS A 69 -4.41 3.71 -8.07
C HIS A 69 -3.71 3.46 -6.73
N SER A 70 -2.74 2.56 -6.69
CA SER A 70 -1.97 2.23 -5.50
C SER A 70 -0.62 2.93 -5.53
N PHE A 71 -0.22 3.52 -4.40
CA PHE A 71 1.13 4.03 -4.24
C PHE A 71 2.14 2.89 -4.07
N TYR A 72 3.28 2.99 -4.72
CA TYR A 72 4.41 2.10 -4.56
C TYR A 72 5.72 2.86 -4.73
N GLN A 73 6.72 2.54 -3.91
CA GLN A 73 8.03 3.18 -3.94
C GLN A 73 8.79 2.79 -5.22
N ILE A 74 9.11 3.76 -6.07
CA ILE A 74 9.73 3.53 -7.38
C ILE A 74 11.23 3.25 -7.32
N ASN A 75 11.92 3.72 -6.29
CA ASN A 75 13.34 3.45 -6.11
C ASN A 75 13.56 2.17 -5.32
N HIS A 76 13.45 1.04 -6.02
CA HIS A 76 13.51 -0.30 -5.47
C HIS A 76 14.70 -0.51 -4.50
N ALA A 77 15.94 -0.25 -4.95
CA ALA A 77 17.13 -0.48 -4.15
C ALA A 77 17.20 0.37 -2.86
N GLN A 78 16.65 1.59 -2.88
CA GLN A 78 16.58 2.41 -1.67
C GLN A 78 15.42 1.99 -0.78
N THR A 79 14.33 1.53 -1.35
CA THR A 79 13.18 1.03 -0.60
C THR A 79 13.54 -0.22 0.21
N GLU A 80 14.29 -1.15 -0.38
CA GLU A 80 14.76 -2.33 0.36
C GLU A 80 15.62 -1.94 1.57
N LYS A 81 16.54 -0.98 1.40
CA LYS A 81 17.35 -0.46 2.51
C LYS A 81 16.48 0.23 3.57
N LEU A 82 15.53 1.08 3.14
CA LEU A 82 14.64 1.80 4.05
C LEU A 82 13.83 0.81 4.90
N TYR A 83 13.25 -0.20 4.29
CA TYR A 83 12.44 -1.19 5.00
C TYR A 83 13.29 -2.10 5.91
N ASP A 84 14.49 -2.49 5.48
CA ASP A 84 15.45 -3.20 6.35
C ASP A 84 15.81 -2.37 7.59
N TYR A 85 16.08 -1.06 7.42
CA TYR A 85 16.32 -0.16 8.55
C TYR A 85 15.10 -0.02 9.46
N ALA A 86 13.91 0.15 8.90
CA ALA A 86 12.67 0.29 9.66
C ALA A 86 12.39 -0.96 10.52
N ILE A 87 12.53 -2.14 9.94
CA ILE A 87 12.33 -3.42 10.64
C ILE A 87 13.38 -3.62 11.73
N LYS A 88 14.65 -3.32 11.46
CA LYS A 88 15.72 -3.37 12.47
C LYS A 88 15.49 -2.37 13.61
N ALA A 89 15.08 -1.14 13.30
CA ALA A 89 14.77 -0.12 14.30
C ALA A 89 13.59 -0.52 15.18
N ALA A 90 12.60 -1.19 14.60
CA ALA A 90 11.44 -1.69 15.34
C ALA A 90 11.78 -2.86 16.29
N LYS A 91 12.95 -3.49 16.18
CA LYS A 91 13.42 -4.62 17.03
C LYS A 91 12.34 -5.70 17.21
N LEU A 92 11.70 -6.08 16.10
CA LEU A 92 10.55 -6.97 16.10
C LEU A 92 10.93 -8.38 16.60
N THR A 93 9.99 -9.01 17.32
CA THR A 93 10.11 -10.39 17.79
C THR A 93 8.88 -11.21 17.42
N LYS A 94 9.02 -12.54 17.42
CA LYS A 94 7.91 -13.47 17.13
C LYS A 94 6.75 -13.43 18.14
N LYS A 95 6.85 -12.63 19.18
CA LYS A 95 5.79 -12.44 20.18
C LYS A 95 4.96 -11.18 19.88
N ASP A 96 5.48 -10.27 19.08
CA ASP A 96 4.94 -8.93 18.90
C ASP A 96 3.67 -8.90 18.04
N VAL A 97 2.79 -7.99 18.38
CA VAL A 97 1.68 -7.53 17.55
C VAL A 97 2.07 -6.17 16.95
N LEU A 98 2.21 -6.14 15.63
CA LEU A 98 2.59 -4.94 14.87
C LEU A 98 1.36 -4.24 14.29
N LEU A 99 1.29 -2.92 14.43
CA LEU A 99 0.45 -2.07 13.60
C LEU A 99 1.29 -1.47 12.46
N ASP A 100 0.85 -1.71 11.21
CA ASP A 100 1.34 -1.07 9.99
C ASP A 100 0.33 0.03 9.62
N ALA A 101 0.63 1.27 9.99
CA ALA A 101 -0.26 2.41 9.76
C ALA A 101 0.09 3.12 8.45
N TYR A 102 -0.97 3.49 7.69
CA TYR A 102 -0.85 3.99 6.32
C TYR A 102 -0.22 2.94 5.40
N SER A 103 -0.73 1.72 5.50
CA SER A 103 -0.07 0.51 4.99
C SER A 103 0.01 0.38 3.46
N GLY A 104 -0.70 1.23 2.70
CA GLY A 104 -0.72 1.14 1.24
C GLY A 104 -1.13 -0.24 0.75
N ILE A 105 -0.35 -0.83 -0.13
CA ILE A 105 -0.55 -2.20 -0.63
C ILE A 105 0.03 -3.27 0.30
N GLY A 106 0.35 -2.89 1.55
CA GLY A 106 0.81 -3.79 2.61
C GLY A 106 2.29 -4.12 2.58
N THR A 107 3.13 -3.31 1.92
CA THR A 107 4.55 -3.64 1.73
C THR A 107 5.27 -3.86 3.04
N ILE A 108 5.20 -2.93 3.97
CA ILE A 108 5.89 -3.00 5.27
C ILE A 108 5.34 -4.15 6.10
N GLY A 109 4.00 -4.24 6.25
CA GLY A 109 3.37 -5.27 7.05
C GLY A 109 3.63 -6.69 6.55
N ILE A 110 3.62 -6.90 5.22
CA ILE A 110 3.90 -8.20 4.60
C ILE A 110 5.36 -8.60 4.83
N ILE A 111 6.31 -7.68 4.65
CA ILE A 111 7.73 -7.95 4.92
C ILE A 111 7.95 -8.20 6.41
N ALA A 112 7.34 -7.39 7.29
CA ALA A 112 7.46 -7.51 8.74
C ALA A 112 6.80 -8.78 9.31
N SER A 113 5.86 -9.40 8.59
CA SER A 113 5.16 -10.60 9.03
C SER A 113 6.07 -11.79 9.33
N ASP A 114 7.25 -11.81 8.69
CA ASP A 114 8.28 -12.83 8.96
C ASP A 114 8.97 -12.65 10.32
N TYR A 115 8.75 -11.53 11.03
CA TYR A 115 9.44 -11.20 12.28
C TYR A 115 8.50 -11.11 13.48
N VAL A 116 7.18 -11.11 13.27
CA VAL A 116 6.20 -10.86 14.34
C VAL A 116 5.19 -12.02 14.49
N LYS A 117 4.43 -12.00 15.58
CA LYS A 117 3.30 -12.89 15.81
C LYS A 117 2.11 -12.54 14.92
N GLN A 118 1.82 -11.23 14.83
CA GLN A 118 0.66 -10.74 14.12
C GLN A 118 0.91 -9.33 13.56
N VAL A 119 0.35 -9.07 12.38
CA VAL A 119 0.30 -7.74 11.75
C VAL A 119 -1.13 -7.30 11.59
N GLN A 120 -1.41 -6.04 11.91
CA GLN A 120 -2.64 -5.36 11.57
C GLN A 120 -2.30 -4.11 10.75
N GLY A 121 -2.80 -4.03 9.51
CA GLY A 121 -2.64 -2.86 8.66
C GLY A 121 -3.90 -2.00 8.61
N ILE A 122 -3.72 -0.69 8.44
CA ILE A 122 -4.78 0.28 8.21
C ILE A 122 -4.43 1.20 7.04
N GLU A 123 -5.35 1.31 6.07
CA GLU A 123 -5.18 2.09 4.85
C GLU A 123 -6.52 2.70 4.43
N TYR A 124 -6.49 3.96 4.00
CA TYR A 124 -7.69 4.68 3.55
C TYR A 124 -8.13 4.27 2.13
N ASN A 125 -7.16 4.08 1.24
CA ASN A 125 -7.41 3.79 -0.17
C ASN A 125 -7.95 2.36 -0.37
N ALA A 126 -9.20 2.25 -0.81
CA ALA A 126 -9.85 0.95 -1.03
C ALA A 126 -9.13 0.07 -2.07
N SER A 127 -8.48 0.65 -3.09
CA SER A 127 -7.72 -0.11 -4.09
C SER A 127 -6.45 -0.69 -3.49
N ALA A 128 -5.73 0.11 -2.69
CA ALA A 128 -4.53 -0.33 -1.99
C ALA A 128 -4.84 -1.46 -1.00
N VAL A 129 -5.92 -1.36 -0.23
CA VAL A 129 -6.35 -2.45 0.68
C VAL A 129 -6.67 -3.74 -0.09
N ARG A 130 -7.36 -3.63 -1.25
CA ARG A 130 -7.61 -4.83 -2.08
C ARG A 130 -6.32 -5.46 -2.58
N ASP A 131 -5.34 -4.64 -2.98
CA ASP A 131 -4.03 -5.15 -3.37
C ASP A 131 -3.28 -5.74 -2.17
N ALA A 132 -3.31 -5.12 -1.00
CA ALA A 132 -2.70 -5.66 0.23
C ALA A 132 -3.22 -7.05 0.58
N VAL A 133 -4.55 -7.26 0.52
CA VAL A 133 -5.15 -8.58 0.75
C VAL A 133 -4.70 -9.61 -0.30
N LYS A 134 -4.65 -9.23 -1.58
CA LYS A 134 -4.15 -10.12 -2.64
C LYS A 134 -2.66 -10.42 -2.46
N ASN A 135 -1.87 -9.42 -2.09
CA ASN A 135 -0.45 -9.57 -1.81
C ASN A 135 -0.20 -10.54 -0.65
N CYS A 136 -1.05 -10.53 0.40
CA CYS A 136 -1.00 -11.56 1.44
C CYS A 136 -1.18 -12.96 0.86
N HIS A 137 -2.21 -13.17 0.05
CA HIS A 137 -2.48 -14.48 -0.55
C HIS A 137 -1.34 -14.95 -1.45
N GLU A 138 -0.80 -14.07 -2.30
CA GLU A 138 0.32 -14.38 -3.20
C GLU A 138 1.61 -14.75 -2.44
N ASN A 139 1.77 -14.25 -1.21
CA ASN A 139 2.90 -14.58 -0.33
C ASN A 139 2.58 -15.70 0.69
N GLY A 140 1.43 -16.37 0.56
CA GLY A 140 1.04 -17.47 1.47
C GLY A 140 0.67 -17.03 2.89
N LEU A 141 0.41 -15.74 3.10
CA LEU A 141 0.09 -15.15 4.40
C LEU A 141 -1.43 -15.12 4.60
N THR A 142 -1.99 -16.07 5.35
CA THR A 142 -3.45 -16.23 5.50
C THR A 142 -3.95 -16.12 6.94
N ARG A 143 -3.08 -16.13 7.95
CA ARG A 143 -3.51 -16.28 9.35
C ARG A 143 -3.04 -15.17 10.30
N ASN A 144 -1.87 -14.62 10.09
CA ASN A 144 -1.24 -13.72 11.05
C ASN A 144 -1.16 -12.26 10.56
N ILE A 145 -1.88 -11.92 9.50
CA ILE A 145 -1.90 -10.57 8.93
C ILE A 145 -3.30 -10.21 8.45
N ALA A 146 -3.73 -8.98 8.73
CA ALA A 146 -5.00 -8.45 8.26
C ALA A 146 -4.86 -6.97 7.92
N PHE A 147 -5.44 -6.57 6.79
CA PHE A 147 -5.53 -5.17 6.36
C PHE A 147 -6.95 -4.67 6.45
N ASN A 148 -7.13 -3.48 7.04
CA ASN A 148 -8.41 -2.84 7.24
C ASN A 148 -8.48 -1.57 6.37
N ARG A 149 -9.67 -1.29 5.84
CA ARG A 149 -9.93 -0.02 5.17
C ARG A 149 -10.48 0.98 6.17
N GLY A 150 -9.90 2.19 6.20
CA GLY A 150 -10.42 3.28 7.01
C GLY A 150 -9.41 4.39 7.24
N ASP A 151 -9.87 5.43 7.90
CA ASP A 151 -9.01 6.50 8.41
C ASP A 151 -8.14 5.97 9.57
N ALA A 152 -6.84 6.25 9.53
CA ALA A 152 -5.89 5.72 10.50
C ALA A 152 -6.14 6.30 11.91
N GLY A 153 -6.53 7.58 12.01
CA GLY A 153 -6.83 8.24 13.28
C GLY A 153 -8.09 7.67 13.93
N GLU A 154 -9.16 7.46 13.13
CA GLU A 154 -10.42 6.85 13.63
C GLU A 154 -10.22 5.39 14.04
N PHE A 155 -9.48 4.65 13.24
CA PHE A 155 -9.15 3.28 13.54
C PHE A 155 -8.40 3.16 14.88
N LEU A 156 -7.33 3.95 15.03
CA LEU A 156 -6.50 3.89 16.22
C LEU A 156 -7.23 4.41 17.45
N GLU A 157 -8.08 5.44 17.32
CA GLU A 157 -8.94 5.91 18.41
C GLU A 157 -9.89 4.81 18.91
N LYS A 158 -10.53 4.08 17.98
CA LYS A 158 -11.37 2.93 18.32
C LYS A 158 -10.58 1.84 19.05
N LYS A 159 -9.38 1.54 18.57
CA LYS A 159 -8.48 0.55 19.21
C LYS A 159 -8.06 0.96 20.61
N ALA A 160 -7.74 2.24 20.81
CA ALA A 160 -7.41 2.79 22.14
C ALA A 160 -8.59 2.67 23.13
N LYS A 161 -9.82 2.97 22.67
CA LYS A 161 -11.04 2.81 23.49
C LYS A 161 -11.32 1.34 23.85
N LEU A 162 -10.91 0.40 23.02
CA LEU A 162 -11.06 -1.04 23.26
C LEU A 162 -9.92 -1.64 24.10
N GLY A 163 -8.94 -0.84 24.52
CA GLY A 163 -7.78 -1.33 25.25
C GLY A 163 -6.88 -2.25 24.42
N THR A 164 -6.90 -2.11 23.08
CA THR A 164 -6.05 -2.92 22.19
C THR A 164 -4.60 -2.59 22.41
N HIS A 165 -3.76 -3.61 22.55
CA HIS A 165 -2.31 -3.47 22.68
C HIS A 165 -1.61 -3.73 21.34
N TYR A 166 -0.59 -2.92 21.03
CA TYR A 166 0.40 -3.15 20.00
C TYR A 166 1.79 -3.01 20.61
N ASP A 167 2.67 -3.96 20.33
CA ASP A 167 4.05 -3.92 20.84
C ASP A 167 4.90 -2.95 20.01
N ALA A 168 4.60 -2.87 18.71
CA ALA A 168 5.28 -1.95 17.79
C ALA A 168 4.29 -1.30 16.82
N VAL A 169 4.57 -0.07 16.42
CA VAL A 169 3.87 0.66 15.36
C VAL A 169 4.89 1.15 14.35
N ILE A 170 4.70 0.80 13.08
CA ILE A 170 5.42 1.40 11.96
C ILE A 170 4.41 2.26 11.19
N LEU A 171 4.78 3.49 10.87
CA LEU A 171 3.92 4.41 10.13
C LEU A 171 4.70 5.12 9.04
N ASP A 172 4.12 5.14 7.82
CA ASP A 172 4.62 5.81 6.63
C ASP A 172 3.53 6.73 6.06
N PRO A 173 3.20 7.84 6.73
CA PRO A 173 2.13 8.73 6.31
C PRO A 173 2.52 9.56 5.09
N ALA A 174 1.53 10.19 4.45
CA ALA A 174 1.74 11.20 3.42
C ALA A 174 2.60 12.37 3.94
N ARG A 175 3.09 13.23 3.03
CA ARG A 175 3.96 14.39 3.36
C ARG A 175 3.39 15.35 4.42
N THR A 176 2.08 15.37 4.61
CA THR A 176 1.40 16.15 5.67
C THR A 176 1.59 15.57 7.06
N GLY A 177 2.15 14.38 7.17
CA GLY A 177 2.34 13.65 8.43
C GLY A 177 1.08 12.96 8.94
N ALA A 178 1.18 12.36 10.12
CA ALA A 178 0.06 11.78 10.83
C ALA A 178 -0.78 12.87 11.52
N ASP A 179 -2.12 12.71 11.49
CA ASP A 179 -3.02 13.68 12.10
C ASP A 179 -3.01 13.64 13.65
N ARG A 180 -3.56 14.69 14.25
CA ARG A 180 -3.62 14.80 15.75
C ARG A 180 -4.41 13.67 16.39
N LYS A 181 -5.47 13.18 15.75
CA LYS A 181 -6.30 12.09 16.29
C LYS A 181 -5.49 10.82 16.38
N PHE A 182 -4.73 10.50 15.31
CA PHE A 182 -3.81 9.37 15.29
C PHE A 182 -2.76 9.48 16.40
N LEU A 183 -2.06 10.62 16.48
CA LEU A 183 -0.99 10.84 17.47
C LEU A 183 -1.51 10.76 18.91
N ASN A 184 -2.66 11.38 19.21
CA ASN A 184 -3.27 11.29 20.53
C ASN A 184 -3.69 9.85 20.90
N SER A 185 -4.14 9.09 19.91
CA SER A 185 -4.52 7.69 20.11
C SER A 185 -3.30 6.80 20.28
N LEU A 186 -2.21 7.09 19.57
CA LEU A 186 -0.93 6.41 19.69
C LEU A 186 -0.34 6.58 21.09
N ILE A 187 -0.42 7.79 21.65
CA ILE A 187 -0.01 8.06 23.05
C ILE A 187 -0.82 7.22 24.04
N LYS A 188 -2.14 7.08 23.82
CA LYS A 188 -3.00 6.29 24.71
C LYS A 188 -2.73 4.78 24.63
N ILE A 189 -2.44 4.28 23.44
CA ILE A 189 -2.07 2.86 23.21
C ILE A 189 -0.69 2.58 23.81
N ALA A 190 0.21 3.58 23.79
CA ALA A 190 1.56 3.53 24.34
C ALA A 190 2.34 2.26 23.91
N PRO A 191 2.53 2.02 22.59
CA PRO A 191 3.31 0.88 22.14
C PRO A 191 4.76 1.03 22.65
N GLU A 192 5.44 -0.09 22.86
CA GLU A 192 6.84 -0.07 23.30
C GLU A 192 7.78 0.57 22.27
N ARG A 193 7.45 0.43 20.98
CA ARG A 193 8.31 0.88 19.87
C ARG A 193 7.48 1.56 18.78
N ILE A 194 8.00 2.69 18.30
CA ILE A 194 7.42 3.44 17.19
C ILE A 194 8.51 3.69 16.17
N VAL A 195 8.25 3.35 14.92
CA VAL A 195 9.10 3.71 13.78
C VAL A 195 8.30 4.62 12.86
N TYR A 196 8.76 5.85 12.70
CA TYR A 196 8.17 6.84 11.81
C TYR A 196 9.05 6.96 10.56
N ILE A 197 8.49 6.62 9.40
CA ILE A 197 9.13 6.81 8.10
C ILE A 197 8.69 8.17 7.56
N SER A 198 9.65 9.02 7.20
CA SER A 198 9.40 10.34 6.60
C SER A 198 10.31 10.52 5.40
N CYS A 199 9.68 10.81 4.25
CA CYS A 199 10.39 11.06 3.00
C CYS A 199 10.25 12.53 2.56
#